data_eeda3e170b43458d8de0f27c53dfb44b
#
_entry.id   eeda3e170b43458d8de0f27c53dfb44b
#
_cell.length_a   1.000
_cell.length_b   1.000
_cell.length_c   1.000
_cell.angle_alpha   90.00
_cell.angle_beta   90.00
_cell.angle_gamma   90.00
#
_symmetry.space_group_name_H-M   'P 1'
#
loop_
_entity.id
_entity.type
_entity.pdbx_description
1 polymer ?
#
loop_
_entity_poly.entity_id
_entity_poly.type
_entity_poly.pdbx_seq_one_letter_code
_entity_poly.pdbx_strand_id
1 'polypeptide(L)'
;MNDVDDAARVRRRVWLIVGAVAALYGFLRLSFGPLPQDPAYHLLADTRTFLGVVPRAGDVLTNLAILAAGLFGLALRTRMTVAPEARTAVNVLIAASVLTAFGSAYYHWAPTNATLIWDRLPIAIVLMSLLALVMADRVHPLFARDAVWPFTALGAAGVILWGISEAMGQGDLLLYLIVRVGTGVAIALLLILRQPRHTGTIWLVAALVSEIIMAFFERFDHEVFRLTGGLVSGHSMKHVMVGVALASVFWWLRVRRMLTEKTSRR
;
A
#
# COMPACT_ATOMS: atom_id res chain seq x y z
N MET A 1 14.35 31.36 7.31
CA MET A 1 13.97 30.19 8.13
C MET A 1 14.99 29.13 7.75
N ASN A 2 15.80 28.62 8.70
CA ASN A 2 16.99 27.83 8.37
C ASN A 2 16.60 26.38 8.03
N ASP A 3 17.22 25.76 7.01
CA ASP A 3 16.97 24.36 6.58
C ASP A 3 17.10 23.33 7.72
N VAL A 4 17.93 23.64 8.74
CA VAL A 4 18.12 22.80 9.94
C VAL A 4 16.86 22.78 10.80
N ASP A 5 16.20 23.94 10.98
CA ASP A 5 14.96 24.05 11.77
C ASP A 5 13.79 23.35 11.10
N ASP A 6 13.74 23.39 9.77
CA ASP A 6 12.71 22.69 8.99
C ASP A 6 12.88 21.17 9.09
N ALA A 7 14.09 20.66 8.98
CA ALA A 7 14.39 19.25 9.13
C ALA A 7 14.03 18.74 10.54
N ALA A 8 14.37 19.49 11.58
CA ALA A 8 14.04 19.14 12.96
C ALA A 8 12.51 19.09 13.17
N ARG A 9 11.77 20.07 12.64
CA ARG A 9 10.29 20.11 12.70
C ARG A 9 9.66 18.93 11.97
N VAL A 10 10.14 18.58 10.77
CA VAL A 10 9.61 17.45 10.01
C VAL A 10 9.88 16.15 10.76
N ARG A 11 11.10 15.90 11.24
CA ARG A 11 11.42 14.71 12.06
C ARG A 11 10.53 14.61 13.29
N ARG A 12 10.33 15.70 14.03
CA ARG A 12 9.42 15.72 15.18
C ARG A 12 8.00 15.32 14.79
N ARG A 13 7.47 15.84 13.67
CA ARG A 13 6.13 15.48 13.17
C ARG A 13 6.05 14.00 12.78
N VAL A 14 7.07 13.45 12.14
CA VAL A 14 7.13 12.02 11.81
C VAL A 14 6.99 11.17 13.07
N TRP A 15 7.79 11.45 14.11
CA TRP A 15 7.72 10.70 15.36
C TRP A 15 6.41 10.92 16.13
N LEU A 16 5.81 12.10 16.05
CA LEU A 16 4.47 12.34 16.61
C LEU A 16 3.40 11.51 15.90
N ILE A 17 3.48 11.35 14.58
CA ILE A 17 2.56 10.48 13.83
C ILE A 17 2.75 9.01 14.23
N VAL A 18 4.00 8.52 14.29
CA VAL A 18 4.30 7.15 14.71
C VAL A 18 3.81 6.91 16.14
N GLY A 19 4.07 7.85 17.07
CA GLY A 19 3.59 7.79 18.45
C GLY A 19 2.06 7.81 18.56
N ALA A 20 1.39 8.63 17.74
CA ALA A 20 -0.08 8.68 17.72
C ALA A 20 -0.69 7.36 17.21
N VAL A 21 -0.11 6.73 16.18
CA VAL A 21 -0.54 5.41 15.71
C VAL A 21 -0.31 4.34 16.77
N ALA A 22 0.84 4.35 17.45
CA ALA A 22 1.13 3.41 18.54
C ALA A 22 0.18 3.61 19.74
N ALA A 23 -0.12 4.87 20.09
CA ALA A 23 -1.07 5.19 21.17
C ALA A 23 -2.50 4.77 20.79
N LEU A 24 -2.93 4.99 19.55
CA LEU A 24 -4.22 4.54 19.04
C LEU A 24 -4.32 3.01 19.09
N TYR A 25 -3.27 2.31 18.62
CA TYR A 25 -3.22 0.85 18.73
C TYR A 25 -3.34 0.39 20.19
N GLY A 26 -2.54 0.96 21.10
CA GLY A 26 -2.60 0.61 22.52
C GLY A 26 -3.97 0.86 23.14
N PHE A 27 -4.58 2.01 22.84
CA PHE A 27 -5.93 2.35 23.30
C PHE A 27 -6.96 1.33 22.81
N LEU A 28 -7.01 1.06 21.51
CA LEU A 28 -7.98 0.13 20.93
C LEU A 28 -7.74 -1.30 21.42
N ARG A 29 -6.49 -1.71 21.52
CA ARG A 29 -6.11 -3.05 22.02
C ARG A 29 -6.54 -3.28 23.47
N LEU A 30 -6.39 -2.26 24.32
CA LEU A 30 -6.83 -2.31 25.73
C LEU A 30 -8.35 -2.23 25.87
N SER A 31 -9.02 -1.46 25.00
CA SER A 31 -10.49 -1.26 25.10
C SER A 31 -11.29 -2.42 24.51
N PHE A 32 -10.81 -3.02 23.41
CA PHE A 32 -11.58 -4.00 22.61
C PHE A 32 -10.93 -5.38 22.52
N GLY A 33 -9.71 -5.52 23.01
CA GLY A 33 -8.95 -6.76 22.89
C GLY A 33 -8.26 -6.94 21.52
N PRO A 34 -7.68 -8.13 21.26
CA PRO A 34 -7.05 -8.46 19.98
C PRO A 34 -8.09 -8.63 18.87
N LEU A 35 -7.70 -8.36 17.64
CA LEU A 35 -8.52 -8.59 16.45
C LEU A 35 -7.96 -9.81 15.69
N PRO A 36 -8.54 -11.01 15.82
CA PRO A 36 -8.02 -12.18 15.15
C PRO A 36 -8.23 -12.14 13.65
N GLN A 37 -7.42 -12.88 12.91
CA GLN A 37 -7.65 -13.15 11.49
C GLN A 37 -8.87 -14.06 11.34
N ASP A 38 -9.82 -13.63 10.48
CA ASP A 38 -10.94 -14.49 10.11
C ASP A 38 -10.43 -15.71 9.31
N PRO A 39 -10.66 -16.94 9.77
CA PRO A 39 -10.28 -18.15 9.03
C PRO A 39 -10.92 -18.23 7.64
N ALA A 40 -12.12 -17.66 7.45
CA ALA A 40 -12.81 -17.62 6.16
C ALA A 40 -12.06 -16.77 5.11
N TYR A 41 -11.13 -15.93 5.52
CA TYR A 41 -10.32 -15.12 4.60
C TYR A 41 -9.50 -15.96 3.60
N HIS A 42 -9.23 -17.23 3.93
CA HIS A 42 -8.48 -18.15 3.07
C HIS A 42 -9.39 -18.92 2.08
N LEU A 43 -10.71 -18.77 2.19
CA LEU A 43 -11.68 -19.44 1.33
C LEU A 43 -11.88 -18.66 0.03
N LEU A 44 -10.89 -18.73 -0.86
CA LEU A 44 -10.89 -18.04 -2.16
C LEU A 44 -11.81 -18.73 -3.15
N ALA A 45 -12.46 -17.95 -4.03
CA ALA A 45 -13.41 -18.46 -5.01
C ALA A 45 -12.76 -19.31 -6.12
N ASP A 46 -11.57 -18.91 -6.59
CA ASP A 46 -10.87 -19.65 -7.64
C ASP A 46 -10.13 -20.87 -7.06
N THR A 47 -10.66 -22.05 -7.28
CA THR A 47 -10.05 -23.34 -6.90
C THR A 47 -9.41 -24.07 -8.08
N ARG A 48 -9.41 -23.50 -9.29
CA ARG A 48 -8.89 -24.14 -10.51
C ARG A 48 -7.38 -24.29 -10.46
N THR A 49 -6.90 -25.35 -11.10
CA THR A 49 -5.48 -25.61 -11.28
C THR A 49 -5.11 -25.45 -12.75
N PHE A 50 -4.11 -24.62 -13.04
CA PHE A 50 -3.61 -24.45 -14.41
C PHE A 50 -2.49 -25.45 -14.68
N LEU A 51 -2.62 -26.21 -15.79
CA LEU A 51 -1.68 -27.26 -16.23
C LEU A 51 -1.41 -28.32 -15.14
N GLY A 52 -2.31 -28.53 -14.20
CA GLY A 52 -2.09 -29.48 -13.09
C GLY A 52 -1.04 -29.04 -12.06
N VAL A 53 -0.49 -27.84 -12.19
CA VAL A 53 0.66 -27.37 -11.37
C VAL A 53 0.32 -26.13 -10.55
N VAL A 54 -0.30 -25.10 -11.16
CA VAL A 54 -0.55 -23.81 -10.49
C VAL A 54 -1.93 -23.84 -9.84
N PRO A 55 -2.04 -23.98 -8.52
CA PRO A 55 -3.34 -23.96 -7.83
C PRO A 55 -3.90 -22.54 -7.81
N ARG A 56 -5.22 -22.37 -7.69
CA ARG A 56 -5.90 -21.05 -7.69
C ARG A 56 -5.39 -20.15 -8.81
N ALA A 57 -5.41 -20.72 -10.01
CA ALA A 57 -4.66 -20.22 -11.16
C ALA A 57 -4.93 -18.74 -11.47
N GLY A 58 -6.17 -18.28 -11.40
CA GLY A 58 -6.53 -16.88 -11.60
C GLY A 58 -5.85 -15.99 -10.56
N ASP A 59 -5.94 -16.35 -9.28
CA ASP A 59 -5.41 -15.53 -8.18
C ASP A 59 -3.88 -15.53 -8.16
N VAL A 60 -3.23 -16.64 -8.50
CA VAL A 60 -1.76 -16.70 -8.62
C VAL A 60 -1.27 -15.91 -9.84
N LEU A 61 -1.85 -16.15 -11.02
CA LEU A 61 -1.35 -15.57 -12.27
C LEU A 61 -1.65 -14.08 -12.40
N THR A 62 -2.73 -13.57 -11.83
CA THR A 62 -3.06 -12.13 -11.89
C THR A 62 -2.09 -11.26 -11.08
N ASN A 63 -1.25 -11.84 -10.22
CA ASN A 63 -0.11 -11.13 -9.61
C ASN A 63 0.90 -10.63 -10.65
N LEU A 64 0.89 -11.15 -11.87
CA LEU A 64 1.66 -10.60 -12.99
C LEU A 64 1.28 -9.15 -13.31
N ALA A 65 0.03 -8.72 -13.03
CA ALA A 65 -0.35 -7.31 -13.17
C ALA A 65 0.37 -6.42 -12.15
N ILE A 66 0.54 -6.90 -10.90
CA ILE A 66 1.30 -6.21 -9.86
C ILE A 66 2.78 -6.17 -10.23
N LEU A 67 3.33 -7.30 -10.68
CA LEU A 67 4.72 -7.37 -11.16
C LEU A 67 4.97 -6.41 -12.32
N ALA A 68 4.09 -6.41 -13.32
CA ALA A 68 4.19 -5.50 -14.46
C ALA A 68 4.19 -4.04 -14.03
N ALA A 69 3.35 -3.65 -13.05
CA ALA A 69 3.35 -2.29 -12.50
C ALA A 69 4.66 -1.98 -11.74
N GLY A 70 5.19 -2.91 -10.95
CA GLY A 70 6.48 -2.74 -10.27
C GLY A 70 7.65 -2.57 -11.26
N LEU A 71 7.68 -3.40 -12.31
CA LEU A 71 8.68 -3.30 -13.40
C LEU A 71 8.50 -2.02 -14.23
N PHE A 72 7.26 -1.57 -14.45
CA PHE A 72 6.98 -0.27 -15.06
C PHE A 72 7.56 0.87 -14.22
N GLY A 73 7.38 0.85 -12.89
CA GLY A 73 8.02 1.78 -11.97
C GLY A 73 9.54 1.77 -12.09
N LEU A 74 10.15 0.59 -12.17
CA LEU A 74 11.60 0.42 -12.34
C LEU A 74 12.08 1.00 -13.66
N ALA A 75 11.38 0.73 -14.76
CA ALA A 75 11.70 1.25 -16.10
C ALA A 75 11.58 2.78 -16.18
N LEU A 76 10.64 3.37 -15.45
CA LEU A 76 10.46 4.83 -15.39
C LEU A 76 11.40 5.54 -14.41
N ARG A 77 12.09 4.82 -13.52
CA ARG A 77 12.82 5.35 -12.36
C ARG A 77 13.73 6.54 -12.70
N THR A 78 14.50 6.45 -13.78
CA THR A 78 15.43 7.52 -14.22
C THR A 78 14.72 8.68 -14.90
N ARG A 79 13.46 8.50 -15.29
CA ARG A 79 12.63 9.49 -15.99
C ARG A 79 11.61 10.16 -15.09
N MET A 80 11.55 9.78 -13.81
CA MET A 80 10.63 10.36 -12.82
C MET A 80 11.11 11.74 -12.37
N THR A 81 10.16 12.65 -12.18
CA THR A 81 10.42 13.98 -11.59
C THR A 81 10.46 13.85 -10.07
N VAL A 82 11.64 13.54 -9.54
CA VAL A 82 11.85 13.22 -8.12
C VAL A 82 13.03 14.02 -7.57
N ALA A 83 12.78 14.78 -6.52
CA ALA A 83 13.85 15.46 -5.78
C ALA A 83 14.82 14.44 -5.13
N PRO A 84 16.09 14.77 -4.96
CA PRO A 84 17.09 13.86 -4.36
C PRO A 84 16.62 13.22 -3.06
N GLU A 85 15.95 14.00 -2.20
CA GLU A 85 15.44 13.59 -0.88
C GLU A 85 14.35 12.49 -0.99
N ALA A 86 13.64 12.41 -2.10
CA ALA A 86 12.57 11.45 -2.31
C ALA A 86 13.01 10.16 -3.03
N ARG A 87 14.26 10.09 -3.51
CA ARG A 87 14.75 8.93 -4.28
C ARG A 87 14.68 7.63 -3.48
N THR A 88 15.03 7.67 -2.19
CA THR A 88 14.95 6.48 -1.31
C THR A 88 13.51 5.99 -1.20
N ALA A 89 12.54 6.88 -0.96
CA ALA A 89 11.14 6.50 -0.84
C ALA A 89 10.59 5.89 -2.15
N VAL A 90 10.99 6.44 -3.31
CA VAL A 90 10.62 5.88 -4.63
C VAL A 90 11.24 4.51 -4.84
N ASN A 91 12.52 4.31 -4.48
CA ASN A 91 13.18 3.01 -4.62
C ASN A 91 12.54 1.94 -3.72
N VAL A 92 12.21 2.31 -2.47
CA VAL A 92 11.50 1.43 -1.53
C VAL A 92 10.12 1.07 -2.08
N LEU A 93 9.37 2.05 -2.61
CA LEU A 93 8.08 1.82 -3.23
C LEU A 93 8.17 0.84 -4.41
N ILE A 94 9.14 1.03 -5.32
CA ILE A 94 9.34 0.14 -6.48
C ILE A 94 9.70 -1.28 -6.01
N ALA A 95 10.68 -1.42 -5.12
CA ALA A 95 11.11 -2.72 -4.60
C ALA A 95 9.98 -3.46 -3.90
N ALA A 96 9.24 -2.76 -3.03
CA ALA A 96 8.11 -3.32 -2.32
C ALA A 96 6.97 -3.73 -3.27
N SER A 97 6.71 -2.98 -4.36
CA SER A 97 5.72 -3.34 -5.37
C SER A 97 6.09 -4.64 -6.10
N VAL A 98 7.36 -4.83 -6.44
CA VAL A 98 7.84 -6.09 -7.04
C VAL A 98 7.72 -7.24 -6.04
N LEU A 99 8.13 -7.03 -4.77
CA LEU A 99 8.04 -8.04 -3.72
C LEU A 99 6.57 -8.41 -3.42
N THR A 100 5.63 -7.47 -3.53
CA THR A 100 4.19 -7.75 -3.37
C THR A 100 3.72 -8.80 -4.37
N ALA A 101 4.15 -8.73 -5.63
CA ALA A 101 3.73 -9.71 -6.64
C ALA A 101 4.16 -11.14 -6.27
N PHE A 102 5.38 -11.31 -5.76
CA PHE A 102 5.88 -12.62 -5.35
C PHE A 102 5.26 -13.09 -4.03
N GLY A 103 5.17 -12.20 -3.04
CA GLY A 103 4.59 -12.54 -1.73
C GLY A 103 3.12 -12.91 -1.83
N SER A 104 2.35 -12.16 -2.66
CA SER A 104 0.95 -12.44 -2.93
C SER A 104 0.77 -13.73 -3.73
N ALA A 105 1.55 -13.96 -4.79
CA ALA A 105 1.52 -15.23 -5.51
C ALA A 105 1.83 -16.43 -4.60
N TYR A 106 2.80 -16.29 -3.69
CA TYR A 106 3.13 -17.33 -2.71
C TYR A 106 1.98 -17.61 -1.75
N TYR A 107 1.33 -16.55 -1.23
CA TYR A 107 0.14 -16.71 -0.41
C TYR A 107 -0.97 -17.48 -1.16
N HIS A 108 -1.29 -17.07 -2.40
CA HIS A 108 -2.34 -17.72 -3.19
C HIS A 108 -1.98 -19.14 -3.62
N TRP A 109 -0.70 -19.49 -3.67
CA TRP A 109 -0.27 -20.86 -3.90
C TRP A 109 -0.68 -21.79 -2.77
N ALA A 110 -0.55 -21.34 -1.51
CA ALA A 110 -0.87 -22.13 -0.31
C ALA A 110 -1.42 -21.20 0.79
N PRO A 111 -2.72 -20.79 0.75
CA PRO A 111 -3.29 -19.83 1.67
C PRO A 111 -3.30 -20.32 3.11
N THR A 112 -2.55 -19.64 3.95
CA THR A 112 -2.47 -19.82 5.40
C THR A 112 -2.10 -18.50 6.04
N ASN A 113 -2.29 -18.33 7.36
CA ASN A 113 -1.81 -17.16 8.08
C ASN A 113 -0.29 -16.96 7.94
N ALA A 114 0.49 -18.04 7.90
CA ALA A 114 1.95 -17.99 7.74
C ALA A 114 2.36 -17.45 6.35
N THR A 115 1.71 -17.89 5.28
CA THR A 115 1.99 -17.38 3.92
C THR A 115 1.44 -15.98 3.70
N LEU A 116 0.36 -15.61 4.38
CA LEU A 116 -0.26 -14.29 4.32
C LEU A 116 0.66 -13.18 4.87
N ILE A 117 1.62 -13.51 5.74
CA ILE A 117 2.66 -12.57 6.18
C ILE A 117 3.46 -12.04 4.98
N TRP A 118 3.82 -12.91 4.05
CA TRP A 118 4.61 -12.58 2.87
C TRP A 118 3.85 -11.73 1.85
N ASP A 119 2.52 -11.87 1.79
CA ASP A 119 1.65 -10.98 1.01
C ASP A 119 1.55 -9.60 1.66
N ARG A 120 1.22 -9.53 2.94
CA ARG A 120 0.94 -8.29 3.67
C ARG A 120 2.16 -7.41 3.93
N LEU A 121 3.31 -8.02 4.18
CA LEU A 121 4.52 -7.27 4.55
C LEU A 121 4.95 -6.28 3.45
N PRO A 122 5.15 -6.68 2.19
CA PRO A 122 5.48 -5.73 1.14
C PRO A 122 4.35 -4.74 0.84
N ILE A 123 3.06 -5.13 0.96
CA ILE A 123 1.92 -4.20 0.83
C ILE A 123 2.00 -3.09 1.87
N ALA A 124 2.29 -3.41 3.14
CA ALA A 124 2.44 -2.40 4.18
C ALA A 124 3.61 -1.43 3.88
N ILE A 125 4.71 -1.93 3.33
CA ILE A 125 5.85 -1.10 2.91
C ILE A 125 5.47 -0.21 1.71
N VAL A 126 4.72 -0.71 0.72
CA VAL A 126 4.16 0.08 -0.39
C VAL A 126 3.32 1.24 0.14
N LEU A 127 2.36 0.97 1.00
CA LEU A 127 1.45 1.98 1.55
C LEU A 127 2.21 3.06 2.32
N MET A 128 3.14 2.67 3.18
CA MET A 128 3.89 3.60 4.01
C MET A 128 4.89 4.44 3.23
N SER A 129 5.54 3.87 2.21
CA SER A 129 6.42 4.63 1.31
C SER A 129 5.63 5.60 0.42
N LEU A 130 4.45 5.20 -0.04
CA LEU A 130 3.53 6.08 -0.77
C LEU A 130 3.04 7.25 0.11
N LEU A 131 2.67 6.98 1.37
CA LEU A 131 2.29 8.04 2.31
C LEU A 131 3.41 9.06 2.50
N ALA A 132 4.66 8.62 2.66
CA ALA A 132 5.81 9.53 2.76
C ALA A 132 5.96 10.41 1.52
N LEU A 133 5.75 9.86 0.31
CA LEU A 133 5.80 10.60 -0.96
C LEU A 133 4.64 11.59 -1.10
N VAL A 134 3.42 11.21 -0.71
CA VAL A 134 2.25 12.11 -0.75
C VAL A 134 2.40 13.22 0.29
N MET A 135 2.91 12.93 1.49
CA MET A 135 3.23 13.96 2.48
C MET A 135 4.34 14.91 1.99
N ALA A 136 5.30 14.40 1.22
CA ALA A 136 6.31 15.27 0.59
C ALA A 136 5.72 16.22 -0.44
N ASP A 137 4.71 15.78 -1.18
CA ASP A 137 3.99 16.62 -2.15
C ASP A 137 3.03 17.62 -1.50
N ARG A 138 2.38 17.24 -0.40
CA ARG A 138 1.26 18.00 0.19
C ARG A 138 1.61 18.81 1.42
N VAL A 139 2.67 18.44 2.14
CA VAL A 139 3.03 19.06 3.43
C VAL A 139 4.41 19.70 3.34
N HIS A 140 5.47 18.90 3.19
CA HIS A 140 6.84 19.39 3.13
C HIS A 140 7.78 18.37 2.46
N PRO A 141 8.67 18.77 1.52
CA PRO A 141 9.51 17.85 0.73
C PRO A 141 10.33 16.87 1.56
N LEU A 142 10.80 17.28 2.73
CA LEU A 142 11.62 16.45 3.61
C LEU A 142 10.88 15.23 4.19
N PHE A 143 9.53 15.16 4.10
CA PHE A 143 8.82 13.95 4.53
C PHE A 143 9.24 12.71 3.75
N ALA A 144 9.54 12.82 2.46
CA ALA A 144 10.00 11.66 1.69
C ALA A 144 11.32 11.06 2.22
N ARG A 145 12.22 11.91 2.76
CA ARG A 145 13.48 11.48 3.36
C ARG A 145 13.31 10.99 4.80
N ASP A 146 12.65 11.82 5.61
CA ASP A 146 12.65 11.64 7.06
C ASP A 146 11.57 10.65 7.53
N ALA A 147 10.50 10.42 6.74
CA ALA A 147 9.41 9.52 7.09
C ALA A 147 9.54 8.12 6.49
N VAL A 148 10.27 7.93 5.37
CA VAL A 148 10.27 6.64 4.68
C VAL A 148 10.62 5.47 5.60
N TRP A 149 11.69 5.56 6.37
CA TRP A 149 12.11 4.47 7.25
C TRP A 149 11.23 4.31 8.50
N PRO A 150 10.89 5.37 9.26
CA PRO A 150 9.95 5.23 10.38
C PRO A 150 8.60 4.71 9.96
N PHE A 151 8.07 5.15 8.82
CA PHE A 151 6.76 4.71 8.34
C PHE A 151 6.80 3.25 7.85
N THR A 152 7.78 2.88 7.03
CA THR A 152 7.89 1.49 6.55
C THR A 152 8.20 0.52 7.70
N ALA A 153 8.97 0.93 8.69
CA ALA A 153 9.17 0.16 9.91
C ALA A 153 7.87 -0.03 10.70
N LEU A 154 7.04 1.02 10.82
CA LEU A 154 5.73 0.93 11.46
C LEU A 154 4.80 -0.03 10.69
N GLY A 155 4.79 0.06 9.35
CA GLY A 155 4.02 -0.85 8.50
C GLY A 155 4.46 -2.31 8.65
N ALA A 156 5.77 -2.54 8.59
CA ALA A 156 6.34 -3.87 8.79
C ALA A 156 6.05 -4.41 10.20
N ALA A 157 6.15 -3.57 11.24
CA ALA A 157 5.84 -3.94 12.61
C ALA A 157 4.38 -4.42 12.75
N GLY A 158 3.42 -3.78 12.06
CA GLY A 158 2.02 -4.21 12.08
C GLY A 158 1.83 -5.64 11.59
N VAL A 159 2.56 -6.04 10.55
CA VAL A 159 2.49 -7.40 9.99
C VAL A 159 3.28 -8.40 10.84
N ILE A 160 4.49 -8.03 11.26
CA ILE A 160 5.37 -8.92 12.05
C ILE A 160 4.75 -9.20 13.42
N LEU A 161 4.24 -8.18 14.11
CA LEU A 161 3.58 -8.36 15.41
C LEU A 161 2.31 -9.21 15.28
N TRP A 162 1.53 -9.03 14.20
CA TRP A 162 0.44 -9.94 13.90
C TRP A 162 0.94 -11.38 13.73
N GLY A 163 1.96 -11.62 12.90
CA GLY A 163 2.51 -12.96 12.69
C GLY A 163 3.02 -13.62 13.98
N ILE A 164 3.67 -12.86 14.86
CA ILE A 164 4.12 -13.34 16.18
C ILE A 164 2.91 -13.68 17.06
N SER A 165 1.92 -12.77 17.16
CA SER A 165 0.73 -13.00 17.98
C SER A 165 -0.10 -14.17 17.48
N GLU A 166 -0.15 -14.40 16.16
CA GLU A 166 -0.79 -15.54 15.52
C GLU A 166 -0.09 -16.85 15.91
N ALA A 167 1.24 -16.88 15.82
CA ALA A 167 2.04 -18.04 16.24
C ALA A 167 1.90 -18.36 17.75
N MET A 168 1.55 -17.36 18.56
CA MET A 168 1.25 -17.50 19.99
C MET A 168 -0.22 -17.87 20.27
N GLY A 169 -1.06 -18.05 19.25
CA GLY A 169 -2.47 -18.39 19.36
C GLY A 169 -3.38 -17.25 19.80
N GLN A 170 -2.88 -15.98 19.75
CA GLN A 170 -3.66 -14.81 20.19
C GLN A 170 -4.08 -13.90 19.03
N GLY A 171 -3.53 -14.04 17.86
CA GLY A 171 -3.79 -13.31 16.62
C GLY A 171 -4.28 -11.85 16.78
N ASP A 172 -3.47 -10.85 16.40
CA ASP A 172 -3.89 -9.45 16.51
C ASP A 172 -3.52 -8.62 15.25
N LEU A 173 -4.52 -8.44 14.39
CA LEU A 173 -4.42 -7.65 13.15
C LEU A 173 -4.53 -6.15 13.36
N LEU A 174 -4.84 -5.69 14.56
CA LEU A 174 -5.31 -4.33 14.78
C LEU A 174 -4.31 -3.26 14.29
N LEU A 175 -3.01 -3.42 14.60
CA LEU A 175 -1.99 -2.47 14.14
C LEU A 175 -1.86 -2.47 12.61
N TYR A 176 -1.89 -3.65 11.98
CA TYR A 176 -1.87 -3.75 10.51
C TYR A 176 -3.08 -3.05 9.88
N LEU A 177 -4.29 -3.20 10.44
CA LEU A 177 -5.49 -2.54 9.92
C LEU A 177 -5.45 -1.03 10.12
N ILE A 178 -4.94 -0.53 11.26
CA ILE A 178 -4.73 0.90 11.48
C ILE A 178 -3.78 1.46 10.40
N VAL A 179 -2.68 0.77 10.13
CA VAL A 179 -1.74 1.17 9.07
C VAL A 179 -2.40 1.14 7.69
N ARG A 180 -3.05 0.03 7.32
CA ARG A 180 -3.65 -0.14 5.99
C ARG A 180 -4.77 0.87 5.72
N VAL A 181 -5.78 0.89 6.59
CA VAL A 181 -6.95 1.77 6.43
C VAL A 181 -6.56 3.23 6.70
N GLY A 182 -5.81 3.47 7.77
CA GLY A 182 -5.35 4.81 8.15
C GLY A 182 -4.51 5.48 7.06
N THR A 183 -3.67 4.72 6.34
CA THR A 183 -2.91 5.26 5.21
C THR A 183 -3.81 5.71 4.07
N GLY A 184 -4.80 4.90 3.68
CA GLY A 184 -5.76 5.27 2.64
C GLY A 184 -6.54 6.54 3.00
N VAL A 185 -7.04 6.60 4.24
CA VAL A 185 -7.75 7.78 4.77
C VAL A 185 -6.82 9.01 4.81
N ALA A 186 -5.59 8.86 5.29
CA ALA A 186 -4.62 9.96 5.36
C ALA A 186 -4.28 10.52 3.97
N ILE A 187 -4.08 9.65 2.98
CA ILE A 187 -3.84 10.07 1.59
C ILE A 187 -5.07 10.82 1.06
N ALA A 188 -6.28 10.30 1.22
CA ALA A 188 -7.51 10.95 0.78
C ALA A 188 -7.67 12.35 1.41
N LEU A 189 -7.48 12.46 2.72
CA LEU A 189 -7.53 13.75 3.43
C LEU A 189 -6.44 14.72 2.96
N LEU A 190 -5.23 14.26 2.71
CA LEU A 190 -4.16 15.10 2.17
C LEU A 190 -4.49 15.61 0.77
N LEU A 191 -5.10 14.79 -0.08
CA LEU A 191 -5.50 15.21 -1.42
C LEU A 191 -6.63 16.26 -1.41
N ILE A 192 -7.52 16.19 -0.44
CA ILE A 192 -8.66 17.11 -0.29
C ILE A 192 -8.23 18.40 0.42
N LEU A 193 -7.48 18.29 1.52
CA LEU A 193 -7.24 19.40 2.43
C LEU A 193 -5.95 20.19 2.14
N ARG A 194 -5.05 19.66 1.30
CA ARG A 194 -3.75 20.29 1.05
C ARG A 194 -3.51 20.54 -0.43
N GLN A 195 -3.01 21.73 -0.72
CA GLN A 195 -2.63 22.10 -2.08
C GLN A 195 -1.43 21.27 -2.56
N PRO A 196 -1.43 20.81 -3.83
CA PRO A 196 -0.32 20.06 -4.39
C PRO A 196 0.88 20.98 -4.66
N ARG A 197 2.08 20.42 -4.53
CA ARG A 197 3.32 21.05 -5.02
C ARG A 197 3.56 20.74 -6.50
N HIS A 198 2.98 19.64 -6.98
CA HIS A 198 3.14 19.20 -8.36
C HIS A 198 1.78 18.96 -9.02
N THR A 199 1.77 19.06 -10.35
CA THR A 199 0.62 18.69 -11.18
C THR A 199 0.35 17.19 -11.12
N GLY A 200 -0.77 16.75 -11.70
CA GLY A 200 -1.06 15.33 -11.91
C GLY A 200 -1.76 14.64 -10.73
N THR A 201 -2.38 15.40 -9.82
CA THR A 201 -3.18 14.84 -8.69
C THR A 201 -4.21 13.80 -9.16
N ILE A 202 -4.71 13.91 -10.39
CA ILE A 202 -5.69 12.97 -10.95
C ILE A 202 -5.19 11.51 -10.93
N TRP A 203 -3.89 11.28 -11.07
CA TRP A 203 -3.31 9.93 -11.03
C TRP A 203 -3.28 9.35 -9.61
N LEU A 204 -3.12 10.19 -8.59
CA LEU A 204 -3.29 9.77 -7.19
C LEU A 204 -4.76 9.50 -6.86
N VAL A 205 -5.68 10.28 -7.42
CA VAL A 205 -7.12 10.00 -7.32
C VAL A 205 -7.45 8.68 -8.04
N ALA A 206 -6.91 8.43 -9.24
CA ALA A 206 -7.09 7.16 -9.94
C ALA A 206 -6.57 5.97 -9.12
N ALA A 207 -5.43 6.12 -8.43
CA ALA A 207 -4.93 5.09 -7.53
C ALA A 207 -5.89 4.83 -6.36
N LEU A 208 -6.42 5.87 -5.70
CA LEU A 208 -7.42 5.71 -4.63
C LEU A 208 -8.73 5.07 -5.13
N VAL A 209 -9.21 5.46 -6.31
CA VAL A 209 -10.41 4.86 -6.91
C VAL A 209 -10.14 3.38 -7.21
N SER A 210 -8.96 3.03 -7.72
CA SER A 210 -8.58 1.63 -7.95
C SER A 210 -8.56 0.83 -6.64
N GLU A 211 -8.10 1.40 -5.52
CA GLU A 211 -8.14 0.77 -4.19
C GLU A 211 -9.59 0.52 -3.71
N ILE A 212 -10.52 1.45 -3.97
CA ILE A 212 -11.94 1.27 -3.64
C ILE A 212 -12.54 0.14 -4.49
N ILE A 213 -12.27 0.13 -5.79
CA ILE A 213 -12.72 -0.92 -6.71
C ILE A 213 -12.12 -2.28 -6.32
N MET A 214 -10.85 -2.30 -5.94
CA MET A 214 -10.14 -3.46 -5.42
C MET A 214 -10.86 -4.04 -4.18
N ALA A 215 -11.22 -3.19 -3.21
CA ALA A 215 -11.92 -3.61 -2.01
C ALA A 215 -13.33 -4.18 -2.33
N PHE A 216 -14.01 -3.61 -3.33
CA PHE A 216 -15.27 -4.17 -3.85
C PHE A 216 -15.07 -5.57 -4.41
N PHE A 217 -14.09 -5.78 -5.27
CA PHE A 217 -13.80 -7.10 -5.85
C PHE A 217 -13.37 -8.13 -4.81
N GLU A 218 -12.58 -7.70 -3.81
CA GLU A 218 -12.20 -8.58 -2.68
C GLU A 218 -13.44 -9.01 -1.87
N ARG A 219 -14.37 -8.09 -1.62
CA ARG A 219 -15.60 -8.37 -0.85
C ARG A 219 -16.57 -9.29 -1.59
N PHE A 220 -16.63 -9.18 -2.91
CA PHE A 220 -17.55 -9.93 -3.77
C PHE A 220 -16.84 -11.00 -4.62
N ASP A 221 -15.79 -11.62 -4.06
CA ASP A 221 -14.95 -12.60 -4.76
C ASP A 221 -15.78 -13.74 -5.38
N HIS A 222 -16.60 -14.40 -4.57
CA HIS A 222 -17.41 -15.54 -4.99
C HIS A 222 -18.56 -15.14 -5.94
N GLU A 223 -19.16 -13.97 -5.74
CA GLU A 223 -20.22 -13.46 -6.59
C GLU A 223 -19.69 -13.17 -8.00
N VAL A 224 -18.54 -12.50 -8.11
CA VAL A 224 -17.89 -12.22 -9.40
C VAL A 224 -17.53 -13.52 -10.10
N PHE A 225 -16.96 -14.50 -9.37
CA PHE A 225 -16.62 -15.80 -9.94
C PHE A 225 -17.83 -16.53 -10.51
N ARG A 226 -18.96 -16.51 -9.79
CA ARG A 226 -20.21 -17.09 -10.25
C ARG A 226 -20.79 -16.35 -11.47
N LEU A 227 -20.81 -15.01 -11.44
CA LEU A 227 -21.34 -14.17 -12.52
C LEU A 227 -20.53 -14.30 -13.81
N THR A 228 -19.24 -14.57 -13.71
CA THR A 228 -18.35 -14.81 -14.86
C THR A 228 -18.36 -16.27 -15.35
N GLY A 229 -19.27 -17.11 -14.84
CA GLY A 229 -19.32 -18.52 -15.18
C GLY A 229 -18.08 -19.30 -14.75
N GLY A 230 -17.40 -18.87 -13.67
CA GLY A 230 -16.17 -19.49 -13.16
C GLY A 230 -14.89 -19.10 -13.93
N LEU A 231 -14.95 -18.04 -14.74
CA LEU A 231 -13.79 -17.61 -15.55
C LEU A 231 -12.85 -16.68 -14.77
N VAL A 232 -13.37 -15.73 -14.02
CA VAL A 232 -12.59 -14.72 -13.29
C VAL A 232 -13.16 -14.53 -11.89
N SER A 233 -12.33 -14.66 -10.87
CA SER A 233 -12.70 -14.37 -9.48
C SER A 233 -12.64 -12.87 -9.17
N GLY A 234 -13.39 -12.41 -8.17
CA GLY A 234 -13.22 -11.05 -7.68
C GLY A 234 -11.81 -10.82 -7.17
N HIS A 235 -11.21 -11.83 -6.52
CA HIS A 235 -9.85 -11.75 -6.02
C HIS A 235 -8.80 -11.59 -7.15
N SER A 236 -8.98 -12.27 -8.28
CA SER A 236 -8.17 -12.06 -9.48
C SER A 236 -8.29 -10.60 -9.99
N MET A 237 -9.51 -10.04 -10.02
CA MET A 237 -9.73 -8.64 -10.39
C MET A 237 -9.12 -7.65 -9.41
N LYS A 238 -9.12 -7.97 -8.12
CA LYS A 238 -8.42 -7.23 -7.08
C LYS A 238 -6.93 -7.02 -7.44
N HIS A 239 -6.21 -8.06 -7.84
CA HIS A 239 -4.80 -7.96 -8.23
C HIS A 239 -4.58 -7.03 -9.43
N VAL A 240 -5.48 -7.10 -10.41
CA VAL A 240 -5.44 -6.18 -11.58
C VAL A 240 -5.61 -4.74 -11.11
N MET A 241 -6.55 -4.46 -10.20
CA MET A 241 -6.76 -3.11 -9.66
C MET A 241 -5.57 -2.60 -8.85
N VAL A 242 -4.91 -3.46 -8.08
CA VAL A 242 -3.64 -3.11 -7.39
C VAL A 242 -2.56 -2.74 -8.42
N GLY A 243 -2.45 -3.49 -9.50
CA GLY A 243 -1.54 -3.16 -10.61
C GLY A 243 -1.85 -1.80 -11.23
N VAL A 244 -3.13 -1.48 -11.47
CA VAL A 244 -3.57 -0.18 -11.99
C VAL A 244 -3.26 0.95 -11.00
N ALA A 245 -3.50 0.74 -9.71
CA ALA A 245 -3.18 1.73 -8.67
C ALA A 245 -1.68 2.06 -8.65
N LEU A 246 -0.82 1.04 -8.63
CA LEU A 246 0.63 1.21 -8.64
C LEU A 246 1.12 1.89 -9.93
N ALA A 247 0.62 1.46 -11.10
CA ALA A 247 0.97 2.08 -12.38
C ALA A 247 0.57 3.56 -12.40
N SER A 248 -0.59 3.91 -11.85
CA SER A 248 -1.06 5.31 -11.73
C SER A 248 -0.11 6.14 -10.85
N VAL A 249 0.35 5.60 -9.71
CA VAL A 249 1.35 6.28 -8.85
C VAL A 249 2.67 6.48 -9.58
N PHE A 250 3.20 5.47 -10.27
CA PHE A 250 4.46 5.59 -11.01
C PHE A 250 4.32 6.55 -12.19
N TRP A 251 3.17 6.57 -12.85
CA TRP A 251 2.88 7.53 -13.90
C TRP A 251 2.78 8.95 -13.35
N TRP A 252 2.14 9.17 -12.20
CA TRP A 252 2.17 10.46 -11.50
C TRP A 252 3.61 10.94 -11.29
N LEU A 253 4.49 10.10 -10.73
CA LEU A 253 5.89 10.46 -10.50
C LEU A 253 6.63 10.80 -11.80
N ARG A 254 6.21 10.24 -12.93
CA ARG A 254 6.80 10.47 -14.25
C ARG A 254 6.36 11.79 -14.90
N VAL A 255 5.05 12.12 -14.79
CA VAL A 255 4.46 13.23 -15.57
C VAL A 255 4.28 14.51 -14.76
N ARG A 256 4.38 14.45 -13.44
CA ARG A 256 4.21 15.61 -12.57
C ARG A 256 5.24 16.70 -12.86
N ARG A 257 4.81 17.98 -12.72
CA ARG A 257 5.66 19.17 -12.86
C ARG A 257 5.47 20.04 -11.63
N MET A 258 6.54 20.70 -11.16
CA MET A 258 6.46 21.66 -10.07
C MET A 258 5.47 22.75 -10.41
N LEU A 259 4.56 23.06 -9.51
CA LEU A 259 3.66 24.22 -9.63
C LEU A 259 4.41 25.47 -9.21
N THR A 260 4.47 26.48 -10.08
CA THR A 260 4.98 27.80 -9.75
C THR A 260 3.89 28.60 -9.03
N GLU A 261 4.26 29.55 -8.15
CA GLU A 261 3.29 30.34 -7.35
C GLU A 261 2.20 31.04 -8.19
N LYS A 262 2.47 31.35 -9.47
CA LYS A 262 1.48 31.93 -10.40
C LYS A 262 0.34 30.98 -10.77
N THR A 263 0.53 29.67 -10.69
CA THR A 263 -0.45 28.64 -11.10
C THR A 263 -1.32 28.17 -9.93
N SER A 264 -0.90 28.42 -8.70
CA SER A 264 -1.58 27.99 -7.46
C SER A 264 -2.80 28.85 -7.08
N ARG A 265 -3.01 30.01 -7.74
CA ARG A 265 -4.10 30.97 -7.42
C ARG A 265 -5.28 30.97 -8.41
N ARG A 266 -5.34 29.99 -9.30
CA ARG A 266 -6.47 29.72 -10.17
C ARG A 266 -7.05 28.35 -9.79
#